data_c31187b1c7cc590487342b31bd856f68
#
_entry.id   c31187b1c7cc590487342b31bd856f68
#
_cell.length_a   1.000
_cell.length_b   1.000
_cell.length_c   1.000
_cell.angle_alpha   90.00
_cell.angle_beta   90.00
_cell.angle_gamma   90.00
#
_symmetry.space_group_name_H-M   'P 1'
#
loop_
_entity.id
_entity.type
_entity.pdbx_description
1 polymer ?
#
loop_
_entity_poly.entity_id
_entity_poly.type
_entity_poly.pdbx_seq_one_letter_code
_entity_poly.pdbx_strand_id
1 'polypeptide(L)'
;MSIGDVNRASEILLDLGYYRLGFYWFPMERSYPIKDNRSHKFKEGATFDKSVRLYEFDKELRSILSFYLHDIEVNLRTKVVYYVSNEYHHNPFGFLDDNIVMPSFINSFRATYNDEIKNNDVLVSIMLNIQTIYMLQRGKH
;
A
#
# COMPACT_ATOMS: atom_id res chain seq x y z
N MET A 1 20.54 7.09 -26.06
CA MET A 1 21.05 6.55 -24.77
C MET A 1 22.25 5.69 -25.07
N SER A 2 23.36 5.93 -24.42
CA SER A 2 24.56 5.10 -24.60
C SER A 2 24.50 3.89 -23.67
N ILE A 3 24.92 2.73 -24.20
CA ILE A 3 25.04 1.47 -23.48
C ILE A 3 26.51 1.12 -23.45
N GLY A 4 27.11 1.01 -22.27
CA GLY A 4 28.54 0.70 -22.14
C GLY A 4 28.81 -0.77 -22.46
N ASP A 5 28.32 -1.67 -21.62
CA ASP A 5 28.43 -3.13 -21.78
C ASP A 5 27.04 -3.72 -22.11
N VAL A 6 26.92 -4.26 -23.32
CA VAL A 6 25.66 -4.82 -23.84
C VAL A 6 25.29 -6.11 -23.13
N ASN A 7 26.28 -6.97 -22.79
CA ASN A 7 26.00 -8.23 -22.11
C ASN A 7 25.46 -7.97 -20.70
N ARG A 8 26.13 -7.09 -19.96
CA ARG A 8 25.66 -6.66 -18.63
C ARG A 8 24.27 -6.00 -18.71
N ALA A 9 24.03 -5.15 -19.71
CA ALA A 9 22.71 -4.53 -19.88
C ALA A 9 21.62 -5.57 -20.16
N SER A 10 21.93 -6.61 -20.92
CA SER A 10 21.01 -7.71 -21.20
C SER A 10 20.68 -8.50 -19.94
N GLU A 11 21.67 -8.83 -19.11
CA GLU A 11 21.47 -9.50 -17.82
C GLU A 11 20.57 -8.68 -16.89
N ILE A 12 20.85 -7.39 -16.74
CA ILE A 12 20.05 -6.49 -15.93
C ILE A 12 18.59 -6.41 -16.44
N LEU A 13 18.40 -6.39 -17.77
CA LEU A 13 17.05 -6.36 -18.35
C LEU A 13 16.30 -7.68 -18.16
N LEU A 14 17.00 -8.81 -18.13
CA LEU A 14 16.40 -10.11 -17.80
C LEU A 14 15.92 -10.15 -16.35
N ASP A 15 16.70 -9.62 -15.42
CA ASP A 15 16.38 -9.60 -13.99
C ASP A 15 15.28 -8.58 -13.64
N LEU A 16 15.39 -7.36 -14.14
CA LEU A 16 14.50 -6.26 -13.76
C LEU A 16 13.27 -6.12 -14.65
N GLY A 17 13.39 -6.54 -15.90
CA GLY A 17 12.39 -6.35 -16.95
C GLY A 17 12.46 -4.97 -17.63
N TYR A 18 12.31 -5.00 -18.95
CA TYR A 18 12.36 -3.81 -19.79
C TYR A 18 11.38 -2.71 -19.38
N TYR A 19 10.13 -3.08 -19.13
CA TYR A 19 9.08 -2.10 -18.78
C TYR A 19 9.34 -1.44 -17.43
N ARG A 20 9.82 -2.21 -16.44
CA ARG A 20 10.14 -1.65 -15.12
C ARG A 20 11.26 -0.62 -15.20
N LEU A 21 12.35 -0.96 -15.89
CA LEU A 21 13.47 -0.03 -16.05
C LEU A 21 13.10 1.16 -16.95
N GLY A 22 12.11 0.98 -17.82
CA GLY A 22 11.56 2.02 -18.71
C GLY A 22 11.07 3.27 -17.98
N PHE A 23 10.55 3.14 -16.77
CA PHE A 23 10.14 4.27 -15.94
C PHE A 23 11.32 5.16 -15.54
N TYR A 24 12.50 4.57 -15.37
CA TYR A 24 13.69 5.29 -14.89
C TYR A 24 14.49 5.94 -16.01
N TRP A 25 14.37 5.50 -17.26
CA TRP A 25 14.96 6.23 -18.37
C TRP A 25 14.00 7.24 -19.02
N PHE A 26 12.69 7.16 -18.76
CA PHE A 26 11.73 8.10 -19.32
C PHE A 26 12.08 9.57 -19.02
N PRO A 27 12.54 9.98 -17.81
CA PRO A 27 12.98 11.35 -17.54
C PRO A 27 14.17 11.80 -18.40
N MET A 28 14.90 10.86 -18.98
CA MET A 28 16.04 11.15 -19.87
C MET A 28 15.64 11.30 -21.34
N GLU A 29 14.37 11.03 -21.68
CA GLU A 29 13.86 11.29 -23.04
C GLU A 29 13.64 12.79 -23.27
N ARG A 30 13.80 13.22 -24.53
CA ARG A 30 13.55 14.62 -24.92
C ARG A 30 12.08 14.99 -24.83
N SER A 31 11.17 14.01 -24.97
CA SER A 31 9.73 14.18 -24.85
C SER A 31 9.23 14.30 -23.40
N TYR A 32 10.07 14.03 -22.39
CA TYR A 32 9.65 14.17 -21.00
C TYR A 32 9.19 15.60 -20.67
N PRO A 33 8.08 15.82 -19.97
CA PRO A 33 7.20 14.86 -19.27
C PRO A 33 6.01 14.32 -20.11
N ILE A 34 5.98 14.59 -21.42
CA ILE A 34 4.87 14.23 -22.30
C ILE A 34 4.81 12.70 -22.47
N LYS A 35 3.69 12.10 -22.04
CA LYS A 35 3.49 10.64 -22.10
C LYS A 35 2.96 10.20 -23.45
N ASP A 36 2.12 11.01 -24.07
CA ASP A 36 1.56 10.76 -25.40
C ASP A 36 2.57 11.16 -26.47
N ASN A 37 2.71 10.36 -27.52
CA ASN A 37 3.68 10.58 -28.60
C ASN A 37 5.14 10.67 -28.14
N ARG A 38 5.57 9.72 -27.29
CA ARG A 38 6.96 9.62 -26.87
C ARG A 38 7.89 9.47 -28.09
N SER A 39 8.91 10.31 -28.15
CA SER A 39 9.86 10.32 -29.25
C SER A 39 10.89 9.20 -29.16
N HIS A 40 11.09 8.60 -27.98
CA HIS A 40 12.14 7.64 -27.64
C HIS A 40 13.56 8.14 -27.95
N LYS A 41 13.69 9.46 -28.19
CA LYS A 41 14.99 10.12 -28.39
C LYS A 41 15.50 10.62 -27.02
N PHE A 42 16.71 10.25 -26.69
CA PHE A 42 17.31 10.60 -25.40
C PHE A 42 18.04 11.93 -25.46
N LYS A 43 18.11 12.59 -24.31
CA LYS A 43 18.91 13.78 -24.06
C LYS A 43 20.39 13.41 -24.13
N GLU A 44 21.23 14.41 -24.38
CA GLU A 44 22.69 14.24 -24.32
C GLU A 44 23.12 13.79 -22.92
N GLY A 45 24.08 12.88 -22.84
CA GLY A 45 24.54 12.31 -21.58
C GLY A 45 23.58 11.30 -20.92
N ALA A 46 22.49 10.87 -21.58
CA ALA A 46 21.67 9.78 -21.11
C ALA A 46 22.40 8.43 -21.30
N THR A 47 22.57 7.70 -20.21
CA THR A 47 23.22 6.38 -20.20
C THR A 47 22.33 5.33 -19.56
N PHE A 48 22.49 4.07 -19.97
CA PHE A 48 21.78 2.94 -19.36
C PHE A 48 22.12 2.82 -17.87
N ASP A 49 23.38 2.99 -17.48
CA ASP A 49 23.83 2.93 -16.09
C ASP A 49 23.15 3.99 -15.19
N LYS A 50 22.85 5.18 -15.71
CA LYS A 50 22.07 6.17 -14.95
C LYS A 50 20.68 5.68 -14.62
N SER A 51 20.03 4.98 -15.54
CA SER A 51 18.71 4.41 -15.32
C SER A 51 18.75 3.32 -14.24
N VAL A 52 19.76 2.47 -14.27
CA VAL A 52 19.99 1.42 -13.28
C VAL A 52 20.23 2.02 -11.90
N ARG A 53 21.13 3.01 -11.79
CA ARG A 53 21.41 3.70 -10.52
C ARG A 53 20.17 4.39 -9.95
N LEU A 54 19.34 4.98 -10.80
CA LEU A 54 18.09 5.60 -10.37
C LEU A 54 17.10 4.57 -9.85
N TYR A 55 17.03 3.41 -10.49
CA TYR A 55 16.24 2.27 -10.01
C TYR A 55 16.73 1.78 -8.63
N GLU A 56 18.05 1.59 -8.48
CA GLU A 56 18.65 1.15 -7.22
C GLU A 56 18.38 2.16 -6.10
N PHE A 57 18.59 3.44 -6.36
CA PHE A 57 18.26 4.51 -5.42
C PHE A 57 16.79 4.50 -4.99
N ASP A 58 15.86 4.38 -5.94
CA ASP A 58 14.43 4.33 -5.64
C ASP A 58 14.07 3.07 -4.83
N LYS A 59 14.70 1.94 -5.11
CA LYS A 59 14.53 0.70 -4.35
C LYS A 59 14.97 0.86 -2.89
N GLU A 60 16.16 1.44 -2.67
CA GLU A 60 16.68 1.71 -1.32
C GLU A 60 15.80 2.71 -0.58
N LEU A 61 15.42 3.80 -1.24
CA LEU A 61 14.54 4.83 -0.67
C LEU A 61 13.19 4.24 -0.22
N ARG A 62 12.57 3.41 -1.07
CA ARG A 62 11.31 2.72 -0.71
C ARG A 62 11.50 1.80 0.49
N SER A 63 12.61 1.08 0.56
CA SER A 63 12.90 0.19 1.69
C SER A 63 12.96 0.96 3.01
N ILE A 64 13.70 2.08 3.01
CA ILE A 64 13.83 2.95 4.19
C ILE A 64 12.48 3.56 4.56
N LEU A 65 11.76 4.12 3.58
CA LEU A 65 10.46 4.74 3.81
C LEU A 65 9.43 3.73 4.32
N SER A 66 9.40 2.52 3.75
CA SER A 66 8.46 1.47 4.17
C SER A 66 8.68 1.05 5.62
N PHE A 67 9.93 1.01 6.06
CA PHE A 67 10.27 0.69 7.45
C PHE A 67 9.69 1.74 8.40
N TYR A 68 9.96 3.03 8.18
CA TYR A 68 9.46 4.09 9.04
C TYR A 68 7.94 4.31 8.92
N LEU A 69 7.37 4.15 7.73
CA LEU A 69 5.93 4.26 7.54
C LEU A 69 5.17 3.17 8.29
N HIS A 70 5.73 1.96 8.35
CA HIS A 70 5.15 0.88 9.14
C HIS A 70 5.08 1.25 10.63
N ASP A 71 6.15 1.78 11.21
CA ASP A 71 6.17 2.20 12.61
C ASP A 71 5.16 3.33 12.89
N ILE A 72 5.07 4.30 11.98
CA ILE A 72 4.09 5.39 12.06
C ILE A 72 2.66 4.84 11.99
N GLU A 73 2.39 3.93 11.07
CA GLU A 73 1.08 3.30 10.90
C GLU A 73 0.64 2.57 12.17
N VAL A 74 1.52 1.71 12.71
CA VAL A 74 1.23 0.95 13.95
C VAL A 74 0.97 1.89 15.11
N ASN A 75 1.81 2.92 15.28
CA ASN A 75 1.66 3.90 16.36
C ASN A 75 0.37 4.71 16.23
N LEU A 76 0.05 5.17 15.01
CA LEU A 76 -1.19 5.90 14.73
C LEU A 76 -2.42 5.03 15.00
N ARG A 77 -2.42 3.81 14.49
CA ARG A 77 -3.52 2.83 14.70
C ARG A 77 -3.74 2.57 16.18
N THR A 78 -2.67 2.33 16.93
CA THR A 78 -2.74 2.09 18.38
C THR A 78 -3.30 3.31 19.14
N LYS A 79 -2.84 4.52 18.80
CA LYS A 79 -3.35 5.75 19.43
C LYS A 79 -4.80 6.01 19.10
N VAL A 80 -5.21 5.83 17.84
CA VAL A 80 -6.62 6.00 17.45
C VAL A 80 -7.51 5.04 18.23
N VAL A 81 -7.14 3.76 18.28
CA VAL A 81 -7.91 2.76 19.06
C VAL A 81 -7.96 3.15 20.54
N TYR A 82 -6.83 3.53 21.13
CA TYR A 82 -6.77 3.92 22.54
C TYR A 82 -7.67 5.13 22.86
N TYR A 83 -7.56 6.22 22.09
CA TYR A 83 -8.35 7.43 22.35
C TYR A 83 -9.84 7.19 22.09
N VAL A 84 -10.19 6.53 21.01
CA VAL A 84 -11.59 6.23 20.68
C VAL A 84 -12.20 5.29 21.73
N SER A 85 -11.48 4.25 22.16
CA SER A 85 -11.96 3.34 23.19
C SER A 85 -12.15 4.00 24.55
N ASN A 86 -11.30 4.96 24.91
CA ASN A 86 -11.45 5.71 26.16
C ASN A 86 -12.61 6.68 26.11
N GLU A 87 -12.81 7.38 25.00
CA GLU A 87 -13.89 8.34 24.83
C GLU A 87 -15.26 7.61 24.78
N TYR A 88 -15.31 6.48 24.09
CA TYR A 88 -16.55 5.70 23.90
C TYR A 88 -16.52 4.36 24.62
N HIS A 89 -15.99 4.32 25.83
CA HIS A 89 -15.78 3.09 26.61
C HIS A 89 -17.04 2.24 26.87
N HIS A 90 -18.22 2.82 26.72
CA HIS A 90 -19.51 2.10 26.79
C HIS A 90 -19.97 1.49 25.46
N ASN A 91 -19.29 1.80 24.35
CA ASN A 91 -19.63 1.32 23.02
C ASN A 91 -18.45 0.60 22.33
N PRO A 92 -18.25 -0.71 22.59
CA PRO A 92 -17.15 -1.47 21.99
C PRO A 92 -17.25 -1.59 20.46
N PHE A 93 -18.39 -1.25 19.88
CA PHE A 93 -18.63 -1.20 18.43
C PHE A 93 -18.74 0.22 17.90
N GLY A 94 -18.11 1.19 18.55
CA GLY A 94 -18.12 2.59 18.14
C GLY A 94 -17.75 2.84 16.68
N PHE A 95 -16.94 1.96 16.07
CA PHE A 95 -16.60 2.01 14.67
C PHE A 95 -17.76 1.69 13.70
N LEU A 96 -18.91 1.25 14.22
CA LEU A 96 -20.15 1.02 13.47
C LEU A 96 -21.26 2.00 13.86
N ASP A 97 -20.96 2.98 14.70
CA ASP A 97 -21.90 3.96 15.19
C ASP A 97 -21.88 5.21 14.30
N ASP A 98 -23.04 5.53 13.70
CA ASP A 98 -23.21 6.68 12.80
C ASP A 98 -22.96 8.04 13.48
N ASN A 99 -22.99 8.08 14.82
CA ASN A 99 -22.67 9.28 15.60
C ASN A 99 -21.15 9.46 15.81
N ILE A 100 -20.35 8.41 15.63
CA ILE A 100 -18.91 8.39 15.87
C ILE A 100 -18.14 8.40 14.56
N VAL A 101 -18.65 7.69 13.56
CA VAL A 101 -17.96 7.44 12.29
C VAL A 101 -18.84 7.83 11.11
N MET A 102 -18.21 8.38 10.07
CA MET A 102 -18.93 8.77 8.86
C MET A 102 -19.71 7.60 8.24
N PRO A 103 -20.99 7.78 7.87
CA PRO A 103 -21.80 6.72 7.26
C PRO A 103 -21.18 6.12 6.00
N SER A 104 -20.42 6.90 5.22
CA SER A 104 -19.69 6.41 4.04
C SER A 104 -18.64 5.37 4.39
N PHE A 105 -17.93 5.54 5.52
CA PHE A 105 -16.98 4.55 6.02
C PHE A 105 -17.69 3.26 6.45
N ILE A 106 -18.80 3.38 7.20
CA ILE A 106 -19.56 2.23 7.68
C ILE A 106 -20.10 1.40 6.51
N ASN A 107 -20.61 2.06 5.47
CA ASN A 107 -21.10 1.38 4.27
C ASN A 107 -19.97 0.68 3.51
N SER A 108 -18.82 1.34 3.36
CA SER A 108 -17.62 0.74 2.75
C SER A 108 -17.11 -0.45 3.55
N PHE A 109 -17.03 -0.33 4.87
CA PHE A 109 -16.64 -1.40 5.77
C PHE A 109 -17.58 -2.61 5.68
N ARG A 110 -18.91 -2.39 5.69
CA ARG A 110 -19.90 -3.45 5.54
C ARG A 110 -19.83 -4.17 4.20
N ALA A 111 -19.55 -3.44 3.12
CA ALA A 111 -19.38 -4.03 1.79
C ALA A 111 -18.16 -4.94 1.77
N THR A 112 -16.98 -4.45 2.19
CA THR A 112 -15.74 -5.23 2.28
C THR A 112 -15.89 -6.43 3.22
N TYR A 113 -16.53 -6.23 4.37
CA TYR A 113 -16.81 -7.29 5.32
C TYR A 113 -17.67 -8.40 4.72
N ASN A 114 -18.73 -8.05 3.99
CA ASN A 114 -19.59 -9.02 3.35
C ASN A 114 -18.88 -9.81 2.25
N ASP A 115 -18.01 -9.17 1.48
CA ASP A 115 -17.28 -9.81 0.38
C ASP A 115 -16.17 -10.75 0.88
N GLU A 116 -15.39 -10.31 1.86
CA GLU A 116 -14.22 -11.08 2.33
C GLU A 116 -14.58 -12.14 3.38
N ILE A 117 -15.54 -11.86 4.25
CA ILE A 117 -15.87 -12.75 5.37
C ILE A 117 -16.92 -13.78 4.98
N LYS A 118 -17.88 -13.44 4.14
CA LYS A 118 -18.89 -14.38 3.65
C LYS A 118 -18.31 -15.58 2.90
N ASN A 119 -17.13 -15.39 2.29
CA ASN A 119 -16.44 -16.41 1.52
C ASN A 119 -15.36 -17.16 2.33
N ASN A 120 -15.21 -16.87 3.62
CA ASN A 120 -14.18 -17.48 4.46
C ASN A 120 -14.80 -18.08 5.74
N ASP A 121 -15.09 -19.38 5.69
CA ASP A 121 -15.73 -20.13 6.79
C ASP A 121 -15.00 -20.03 8.13
N VAL A 122 -13.67 -19.87 8.11
CA VAL A 122 -12.84 -19.73 9.32
C VAL A 122 -13.10 -18.38 9.98
N LEU A 123 -13.14 -17.29 9.21
CA LEU A 123 -13.41 -15.95 9.73
C LEU A 123 -14.84 -15.83 10.24
N VAL A 124 -15.80 -16.42 9.54
CA VAL A 124 -17.20 -16.49 10.00
C VAL A 124 -17.30 -17.21 11.35
N SER A 125 -16.62 -18.34 11.50
CA SER A 125 -16.58 -19.12 12.76
C SER A 125 -15.97 -18.32 13.91
N ILE A 126 -14.85 -17.62 13.67
CA ILE A 126 -14.18 -16.77 14.68
C ILE A 126 -15.12 -15.65 15.13
N MET A 127 -15.80 -14.99 14.22
CA MET A 127 -16.70 -13.88 14.54
C MET A 127 -17.94 -14.33 15.29
N LEU A 128 -18.53 -15.48 14.95
CA LEU A 128 -19.64 -16.06 15.69
C LEU A 128 -19.22 -16.40 17.14
N ASN A 129 -18.00 -16.91 17.32
CA ASN A 129 -17.46 -17.16 18.66
C ASN A 129 -17.27 -15.88 19.47
N ILE A 130 -16.73 -14.81 18.88
CA ILE A 130 -16.55 -13.51 19.54
C ILE A 130 -17.92 -12.92 19.92
N GLN A 131 -18.91 -12.98 19.03
CA GLN A 131 -20.25 -12.49 19.27
C GLN A 131 -20.95 -13.28 20.40
N THR A 132 -20.75 -14.58 20.43
CA THR A 132 -21.30 -15.47 21.51
C THR A 132 -20.66 -15.12 22.85
N ILE A 133 -19.34 -14.93 22.91
CA ILE A 133 -18.63 -14.52 24.15
C ILE A 133 -19.15 -13.17 24.64
N TYR A 134 -19.33 -12.21 23.76
CA TYR A 134 -19.84 -10.88 24.11
C TYR A 134 -21.26 -10.92 24.66
N MET A 135 -22.17 -11.73 24.05
CA MET A 135 -23.55 -11.90 24.52
C MET A 135 -23.59 -12.57 25.90
N LEU A 136 -22.73 -13.56 26.16
CA LEU A 136 -22.62 -14.23 27.47
C LEU A 136 -22.10 -13.29 28.56
N GLN A 137 -21.25 -12.33 28.26
CA GLN A 137 -20.79 -11.32 29.20
C GLN A 137 -21.86 -10.28 29.53
N ARG A 138 -22.70 -9.90 28.56
CA ARG A 138 -23.76 -8.92 28.71
C ARG A 138 -25.01 -9.47 29.49
N GLY A 139 -25.20 -10.77 29.46
CA GLY A 139 -26.29 -11.43 30.18
C GLY A 139 -26.06 -11.68 31.68
N LYS A 140 -24.88 -11.18 32.20
CA LYS A 140 -24.50 -11.33 33.63
C LYS A 140 -24.63 -10.03 34.45
N HIS A 141 -25.28 -8.99 33.92
CA HIS A 141 -25.60 -7.75 34.65
C HIS A 141 -27.08 -7.51 34.73
#